data_ff51fd83f9279c12b259ce8be46b29bf
#
_entry.id   ff51fd83f9279c12b259ce8be46b29bf
#
_cell.length_a   1.000
_cell.length_b   1.000
_cell.length_c   1.000
_cell.angle_alpha   90.00
_cell.angle_beta   90.00
_cell.angle_gamma   90.00
#
_symmetry.space_group_name_H-M   'P 1'
#
loop_
_entity.id
_entity.type
_entity.pdbx_description
1 polymer ?
#
loop_
_entity_poly.entity_id
_entity_poly.type
_entity_poly.pdbx_seq_one_letter_code
_entity_poly.pdbx_strand_id
1 'polypeptide(L)'
;MDLAKEILKLFEDCKNYAIRDQIMRSVISIPSNIAEWFERKTSKNFQHFLAIARGSLSELETQFILASSLNYITDLQLWFFQWTIEEIAKMLWVLQKKERTDSHRI
;
A
#
# COMPACT_ATOMS: atom_id res chain seq x y z
N MET A 1 -6.22 3.09 -10.90
CA MET A 1 -5.51 2.16 -10.01
C MET A 1 -5.82 0.73 -10.37
N ASP A 2 -5.26 0.32 -11.48
CA ASP A 2 -5.51 -1.00 -12.03
C ASP A 2 -5.00 -2.12 -11.14
N LEU A 3 -3.86 -1.90 -10.46
CA LEU A 3 -3.29 -2.89 -9.56
C LEU A 3 -4.22 -3.18 -8.38
N ALA A 4 -4.80 -2.14 -7.79
CA ALA A 4 -5.73 -2.33 -6.68
C ALA A 4 -6.94 -3.16 -7.12
N LYS A 5 -7.49 -2.86 -8.30
CA LYS A 5 -8.59 -3.63 -8.87
C LYS A 5 -8.21 -5.10 -9.07
N GLU A 6 -7.02 -5.35 -9.60
CA GLU A 6 -6.55 -6.72 -9.85
C GLU A 6 -6.42 -7.51 -8.55
N ILE A 7 -5.87 -6.89 -7.51
CA ILE A 7 -5.73 -7.54 -6.21
C ILE A 7 -7.10 -7.83 -5.60
N LEU A 8 -8.01 -6.86 -5.64
CA LEU A 8 -9.36 -7.03 -5.10
C LEU A 8 -10.09 -8.16 -5.82
N LYS A 9 -9.97 -8.23 -7.15
CA LYS A 9 -10.57 -9.32 -7.93
C LYS A 9 -9.98 -10.67 -7.57
N LEU A 10 -8.67 -10.74 -7.40
CA LEU A 10 -7.99 -11.98 -7.07
C LEU A 10 -8.49 -12.59 -5.76
N PHE A 11 -8.83 -11.75 -4.79
CA PHE A 11 -9.24 -12.20 -3.46
C PHE A 11 -10.75 -12.17 -3.23
N GLU A 12 -11.56 -11.73 -4.22
CA GLU A 12 -13.02 -11.62 -4.00
C GLU A 12 -13.68 -12.95 -3.65
N ASP A 13 -13.17 -14.05 -4.18
CA ASP A 13 -13.71 -15.38 -3.92
C ASP A 13 -12.93 -16.15 -2.86
N CYS A 14 -11.99 -15.51 -2.19
CA CYS A 14 -11.19 -16.14 -1.15
C CYS A 14 -12.08 -16.46 0.05
N LYS A 15 -12.13 -17.74 0.43
CA LYS A 15 -12.97 -18.21 1.52
C LYS A 15 -12.40 -17.94 2.91
N ASN A 16 -11.12 -17.59 3.00
CA ASN A 16 -10.54 -17.14 4.25
C ASN A 16 -10.86 -15.67 4.41
N TYR A 17 -11.99 -15.37 5.02
CA TYR A 17 -12.48 -13.99 5.12
C TYR A 17 -11.57 -13.08 5.93
N ALA A 18 -10.85 -13.62 6.91
CA ALA A 18 -9.93 -12.82 7.71
C ALA A 18 -8.78 -12.28 6.86
N ILE A 19 -8.15 -13.14 6.06
CA ILE A 19 -7.07 -12.74 5.15
C ILE A 19 -7.60 -11.81 4.07
N ARG A 20 -8.73 -12.18 3.46
CA ARG A 20 -9.35 -11.37 2.41
C ARG A 20 -9.63 -9.95 2.88
N ASP A 21 -10.25 -9.80 4.05
CA ASP A 21 -10.66 -8.49 4.55
C ASP A 21 -9.44 -7.63 4.90
N GLN A 22 -8.38 -8.22 5.46
CA GLN A 22 -7.15 -7.50 5.76
C GLN A 22 -6.45 -7.02 4.50
N ILE A 23 -6.38 -7.86 3.47
CA ILE A 23 -5.76 -7.49 2.19
C ILE A 23 -6.56 -6.37 1.53
N MET A 24 -7.89 -6.50 1.49
CA MET A 24 -8.76 -5.48 0.90
C MET A 24 -8.62 -4.14 1.62
N ARG A 25 -8.55 -4.16 2.96
CA ARG A 25 -8.37 -2.95 3.76
C ARG A 25 -7.04 -2.26 3.43
N SER A 26 -5.95 -3.03 3.39
CA SER A 26 -4.62 -2.50 3.09
C SER A 26 -4.57 -1.91 1.68
N VAL A 27 -5.13 -2.63 0.70
CA VAL A 27 -5.14 -2.19 -0.70
C VAL A 27 -5.91 -0.88 -0.88
N ILE A 28 -7.02 -0.72 -0.19
CA ILE A 28 -7.83 0.50 -0.26
C ILE A 28 -7.16 1.65 0.49
N SER A 29 -6.53 1.36 1.63
CA SER A 29 -5.88 2.37 2.46
C SER A 29 -4.76 3.11 1.73
N ILE A 30 -3.99 2.41 0.89
CA ILE A 30 -2.84 3.00 0.21
C ILE A 30 -3.26 4.16 -0.71
N PRO A 31 -4.12 3.96 -1.71
CA PRO A 31 -4.53 5.06 -2.58
C PRO A 31 -5.34 6.12 -1.84
N SER A 32 -6.14 5.73 -0.85
CA SER A 32 -6.94 6.69 -0.08
C SER A 32 -6.04 7.67 0.68
N ASN A 33 -4.96 7.18 1.28
CA ASN A 33 -4.05 8.05 2.02
C ASN A 33 -3.16 8.88 1.10
N ILE A 34 -2.80 8.36 -0.07
CA ILE A 34 -2.08 9.17 -1.06
C ILE A 34 -2.96 10.32 -1.55
N ALA A 35 -4.24 10.04 -1.80
CA ALA A 35 -5.18 11.08 -2.22
C ALA A 35 -5.35 12.14 -1.13
N GLU A 36 -5.47 11.73 0.13
CA GLU A 36 -5.56 12.68 1.25
C GLU A 36 -4.29 13.53 1.35
N TRP A 37 -3.11 12.91 1.21
CA TRP A 37 -1.86 13.63 1.19
C TRP A 37 -1.85 14.70 0.10
N PHE A 38 -2.26 14.33 -1.11
CA PHE A 38 -2.27 15.25 -2.25
C PHE A 38 -3.20 16.44 -2.01
N GLU A 39 -4.40 16.19 -1.47
CA GLU A 39 -5.38 17.24 -1.21
C GLU A 39 -4.99 18.16 -0.05
N ARG A 40 -4.23 17.63 0.95
CA ARG A 40 -3.92 18.37 2.17
C ARG A 40 -2.47 18.79 2.29
N LYS A 41 -1.72 18.77 1.19
CA LYS A 41 -0.28 19.03 1.22
C LYS A 41 0.10 20.44 1.67
N THR A 42 -0.86 21.35 1.78
CA THR A 42 -0.66 22.71 2.33
C THR A 42 -0.93 22.81 3.82
N SER A 43 -1.45 21.77 4.45
CA SER A 43 -1.73 21.75 5.87
C SER A 43 -0.52 21.22 6.66
N LYS A 44 -0.50 21.50 7.98
CA LYS A 44 0.63 21.15 8.83
C LYS A 44 0.86 19.64 8.99
N ASN A 45 -0.22 18.84 8.90
CA ASN A 45 -0.16 17.42 9.29
C ASN A 45 -0.31 16.48 8.11
N PHE A 46 -0.06 16.96 6.89
CA PHE A 46 -0.32 16.14 5.70
C PHE A 46 0.65 14.96 5.55
N GLN A 47 1.86 15.06 6.12
CA GLN A 47 2.86 14.00 5.96
C GLN A 47 2.45 12.68 6.61
N HIS A 48 1.60 12.72 7.62
CA HIS A 48 1.16 11.47 8.26
C HIS A 48 0.36 10.58 7.32
N PHE A 49 -0.25 11.14 6.27
CA PHE A 49 -0.98 10.33 5.29
C PHE A 49 -0.04 9.45 4.49
N LEU A 50 1.17 9.94 4.16
CA LEU A 50 2.18 9.11 3.50
C LEU A 50 2.72 8.03 4.45
N ALA A 51 2.87 8.35 5.72
CA ALA A 51 3.29 7.37 6.73
C ALA A 51 2.25 6.24 6.86
N ILE A 52 0.96 6.58 6.85
CA ILE A 52 -0.11 5.58 6.87
C ILE A 52 -0.05 4.71 5.63
N ALA A 53 0.14 5.32 4.44
CA ALA A 53 0.24 4.56 3.19
C ALA A 53 1.43 3.59 3.24
N ARG A 54 2.58 4.01 3.76
CA ARG A 54 3.75 3.14 3.91
C ARG A 54 3.49 2.00 4.88
N GLY A 55 2.82 2.27 5.99
CA GLY A 55 2.43 1.24 6.93
C GLY A 55 1.49 0.21 6.30
N SER A 56 0.53 0.68 5.49
CA SER A 56 -0.39 -0.19 4.78
C SER A 56 0.35 -1.07 3.76
N LEU A 57 1.38 -0.54 3.10
CA LEU A 57 2.21 -1.34 2.19
C LEU A 57 2.93 -2.46 2.93
N SER A 58 3.50 -2.16 4.10
CA SER A 58 4.20 -3.16 4.91
C SER A 58 3.25 -4.26 5.39
N GLU A 59 2.06 -3.87 5.81
CA GLU A 59 1.03 -4.83 6.20
C GLU A 59 0.61 -5.71 5.02
N LEU A 60 0.44 -5.10 3.85
CA LEU A 60 0.06 -5.81 2.63
C LEU A 60 1.11 -6.85 2.25
N GLU A 61 2.39 -6.51 2.35
CA GLU A 61 3.45 -7.47 2.07
C GLU A 61 3.38 -8.68 3.00
N THR A 62 3.20 -8.45 4.30
CA THR A 62 3.06 -9.54 5.27
C THR A 62 1.85 -10.40 4.94
N GLN A 63 0.73 -9.77 4.57
CA GLN A 63 -0.50 -10.48 4.22
C GLN A 63 -0.32 -11.33 2.97
N PHE A 64 0.42 -10.84 1.97
CA PHE A 64 0.72 -11.63 0.76
C PHE A 64 1.63 -12.81 1.07
N ILE A 65 2.63 -12.63 1.94
CA ILE A 65 3.51 -13.73 2.36
C ILE A 65 2.67 -14.81 3.04
N LEU A 66 1.77 -14.42 3.92
CA LEU A 66 0.87 -15.36 4.58
C LEU A 66 -0.05 -16.06 3.58
N ALA A 67 -0.63 -15.31 2.65
CA ALA A 67 -1.49 -15.86 1.62
C ALA A 67 -0.76 -16.88 0.76
N SER A 68 0.50 -16.62 0.43
CA SER A 68 1.34 -17.55 -0.32
C SER A 68 1.60 -18.84 0.47
N SER A 69 1.91 -18.70 1.76
CA SER A 69 2.17 -19.87 2.61
C SER A 69 0.94 -20.75 2.79
N LEU A 70 -0.25 -20.18 2.64
CA LEU A 70 -1.52 -20.90 2.71
C LEU A 70 -2.05 -21.30 1.32
N ASN A 71 -1.26 -21.08 0.29
CA ASN A 71 -1.57 -21.45 -1.10
C ASN A 71 -2.76 -20.71 -1.71
N TYR A 72 -3.06 -19.50 -1.22
CA TYR A 72 -4.09 -18.65 -1.85
C TYR A 72 -3.54 -17.90 -3.07
N ILE A 73 -2.23 -17.71 -3.14
CA ILE A 73 -1.55 -17.15 -4.31
C ILE A 73 -0.33 -18.01 -4.61
N THR A 74 0.14 -17.93 -5.87
CA THR A 74 1.34 -18.66 -6.30
C THR A 74 2.60 -17.92 -5.89
N ASP A 75 3.73 -18.61 -5.93
CA ASP A 75 5.04 -18.00 -5.66
C ASP A 75 5.35 -16.90 -6.67
N LEU A 76 4.94 -17.08 -7.93
CA LEU A 76 5.15 -16.07 -8.96
C LEU A 76 4.32 -14.80 -8.67
N GLN A 77 3.07 -14.98 -8.24
CA GLN A 77 2.23 -13.86 -7.83
C GLN A 77 2.83 -13.13 -6.63
N LEU A 78 3.32 -13.88 -5.64
CA LEU A 78 3.98 -13.27 -4.48
C LEU A 78 5.18 -12.44 -4.90
N TRP A 79 6.05 -13.00 -5.76
CA TRP A 79 7.23 -12.29 -6.27
C TRP A 79 6.83 -10.99 -6.95
N PHE A 80 5.83 -11.04 -7.83
CA PHE A 80 5.34 -9.87 -8.55
C PHE A 80 4.80 -8.80 -7.59
N PHE A 81 4.00 -9.21 -6.59
CA PHE A 81 3.45 -8.28 -5.63
C PHE A 81 4.54 -7.66 -4.75
N GLN A 82 5.52 -8.45 -4.31
CA GLN A 82 6.64 -7.93 -3.52
C GLN A 82 7.45 -6.90 -4.31
N TRP A 83 7.72 -7.19 -5.58
CA TRP A 83 8.42 -6.25 -6.44
C TRP A 83 7.64 -4.94 -6.58
N THR A 84 6.34 -5.03 -6.82
CA THR A 84 5.47 -3.85 -6.98
C THR A 84 5.43 -3.03 -5.69
N ILE A 85 5.32 -3.70 -4.54
CA ILE A 85 5.30 -3.04 -3.22
C ILE A 85 6.61 -2.28 -3.01
N GLU A 86 7.76 -2.87 -3.34
CA GLU A 86 9.04 -2.19 -3.23
C GLU A 86 9.10 -0.94 -4.09
N GLU A 87 8.60 -0.99 -5.31
CA GLU A 87 8.59 0.17 -6.21
C GLU A 87 7.72 1.29 -5.64
N ILE A 88 6.54 0.95 -5.13
CA ILE A 88 5.65 1.94 -4.51
C ILE A 88 6.29 2.53 -3.25
N ALA A 89 6.92 1.70 -2.43
CA ALA A 89 7.58 2.15 -1.21
C ALA A 89 8.69 3.15 -1.50
N LYS A 90 9.48 2.91 -2.55
CA LYS A 90 10.52 3.85 -3.00
C LYS A 90 9.92 5.18 -3.41
N MET A 91 8.81 5.15 -4.15
CA MET A 91 8.12 6.37 -4.57
C MET A 91 7.61 7.17 -3.37
N LEU A 92 6.99 6.51 -2.41
CA LEU A 92 6.48 7.16 -1.20
C LEU A 92 7.61 7.75 -0.36
N TRP A 93 8.72 7.03 -0.25
CA TRP A 93 9.89 7.52 0.47
C TRP A 93 10.45 8.79 -0.17
N VAL A 94 10.55 8.83 -1.50
CA VAL A 94 11.02 10.01 -2.23
C VAL A 94 10.06 11.18 -1.99
N LEU A 95 8.75 10.96 -2.05
CA LEU A 95 7.76 12.00 -1.80
C LEU A 95 7.87 12.57 -0.39
N GLN A 96 8.03 11.72 0.62
CA GLN A 96 8.19 12.16 2.00
C GLN A 96 9.45 12.98 2.19
N LYS A 97 10.55 12.54 1.59
CA LYS A 97 11.82 13.23 1.68
C LYS A 97 11.76 14.60 1.01
N LYS A 98 11.14 14.68 -0.17
CA LYS A 98 10.98 15.92 -0.91
C LYS A 98 10.17 16.94 -0.12
N GLU A 99 9.05 16.53 0.47
CA GLU A 99 8.21 17.41 1.24
C GLU A 99 8.91 17.92 2.49
N ARG A 100 9.71 17.10 3.14
CA ARG A 100 10.52 17.53 4.28
C ARG A 100 11.51 18.61 3.89
N THR A 101 12.17 18.42 2.75
CA THR A 101 13.13 19.39 2.23
C THR A 101 12.44 20.71 1.89
N ASP A 102 11.29 20.65 1.23
CA ASP A 102 10.52 21.84 0.87
C ASP A 102 10.04 22.57 2.13
N SER A 103 9.63 21.84 3.16
CA SER A 103 9.22 22.44 4.45
C SER A 103 10.35 23.22 5.12
N HIS A 104 11.59 22.76 4.94
CA HIS A 104 12.77 23.43 5.54
C HIS A 104 13.22 24.66 4.77
N ARG A 105 12.71 24.88 3.58
CA ARG A 105 13.08 26.05 2.77
C ARG A 105 12.35 27.32 3.15
N ILE A 106 11.35 27.21 3.98
CA ILE A 106 10.62 28.36 4.48
C ILE A 106 11.32 28.89 5.73
#